data_ea8cfc28c8ca2ab2e20238539626c9b3
#
_entry.id   ea8cfc28c8ca2ab2e20238539626c9b3
#
_cell.length_a   1.000
_cell.length_b   1.000
_cell.length_c   1.000
_cell.angle_alpha   90.00
_cell.angle_beta   90.00
_cell.angle_gamma   90.00
#
_symmetry.space_group_name_H-M   'P 1'
#
loop_
_entity.id
_entity.type
_entity.pdbx_description
1 polymer ?
#
loop_
_entity_poly.entity_id
_entity_poly.type
_entity_poly.pdbx_seq_one_letter_code
_entity_poly.pdbx_strand_id
1 'polypeptide(L)'
;KVKTNSLEPGEKKDKDDSILFDIFQAFSSKEETKNIEKLYEQGIAWGEMKKILFECINDQLKPAREKYQILINNPKEIENELISGAKRAREISIPYMEQIRSAVGIRKLC
;
A
#
# COMPACT_ATOMS: atom_id res chain seq x y z
N LYS A 1 6.86 16.89 5.01
CA LYS A 1 7.08 17.01 6.47
C LYS A 1 5.74 17.22 7.13
N VAL A 2 5.32 16.30 8.02
CA VAL A 2 4.05 16.41 8.74
C VAL A 2 4.14 17.58 9.73
N LYS A 3 3.16 18.48 9.68
CA LYS A 3 3.08 19.62 10.61
C LYS A 3 2.55 19.11 11.96
N THR A 4 3.13 19.61 13.03
CA THR A 4 2.66 19.43 14.41
C THR A 4 2.57 20.79 15.06
N ASN A 5 1.68 20.96 16.02
CA ASN A 5 1.57 22.20 16.80
C ASN A 5 2.72 22.36 17.81
N SER A 6 2.75 23.46 18.54
CA SER A 6 3.82 23.83 19.47
C SER A 6 3.59 23.31 20.90
N LEU A 7 2.63 22.39 21.12
CA LEU A 7 2.36 21.82 22.44
C LEU A 7 3.54 20.99 22.93
N GLU A 8 3.91 21.20 24.18
CA GLU A 8 5.03 20.52 24.83
C GLU A 8 4.66 19.10 25.32
N PRO A 9 5.67 18.25 25.63
CA PRO A 9 5.43 16.99 26.31
C PRO A 9 4.71 17.22 27.66
N GLY A 10 3.69 16.39 27.95
CA GLY A 10 2.86 16.51 29.15
C GLY A 10 1.58 17.36 28.97
N GLU A 11 1.49 18.15 27.91
CA GLU A 11 0.26 18.86 27.58
C GLU A 11 -0.70 17.95 26.80
N LYS A 12 -1.97 17.92 27.23
CA LYS A 12 -3.03 17.17 26.51
C LYS A 12 -3.12 17.62 25.06
N LYS A 13 -3.12 16.66 24.16
CA LYS A 13 -3.19 16.90 22.72
C LYS A 13 -4.55 16.52 22.16
N ASP A 14 -5.05 17.35 21.24
CA ASP A 14 -6.28 17.06 20.54
C ASP A 14 -5.97 16.07 19.40
N LYS A 15 -6.69 14.95 19.39
CA LYS A 15 -6.59 13.92 18.34
C LYS A 15 -7.23 14.41 17.03
N ASP A 16 -8.31 15.21 17.13
CA ASP A 16 -9.10 15.66 15.97
C ASP A 16 -8.37 16.76 15.17
N ASP A 17 -7.36 17.39 15.76
CA ASP A 17 -6.46 18.35 15.09
C ASP A 17 -5.07 17.75 14.78
N SER A 18 -4.98 16.42 14.68
CA SER A 18 -3.71 15.73 14.51
C SER A 18 -3.65 14.84 13.28
N ILE A 19 -2.97 15.32 12.24
CA ILE A 19 -2.68 14.52 11.02
C ILE A 19 -1.94 13.22 11.37
N LEU A 20 -1.09 13.20 12.41
CA LEU A 20 -0.40 11.99 12.84
C LEU A 20 -1.38 10.95 13.37
N PHE A 21 -2.43 11.39 14.07
CA PHE A 21 -3.47 10.51 14.58
C PHE A 21 -4.31 9.93 13.43
N ASP A 22 -4.72 10.76 12.47
CA ASP A 22 -5.48 10.32 11.30
C ASP A 22 -4.73 9.26 10.50
N ILE A 23 -3.42 9.49 10.25
CA ILE A 23 -2.59 8.50 9.55
C ILE A 23 -2.48 7.22 10.38
N PHE A 24 -2.24 7.32 11.69
CA PHE A 24 -2.14 6.15 12.55
C PHE A 24 -3.43 5.33 12.54
N GLN A 25 -4.58 5.98 12.65
CA GLN A 25 -5.89 5.33 12.61
C GLN A 25 -6.13 4.56 11.32
N ALA A 26 -5.61 5.04 10.18
CA ALA A 26 -5.74 4.37 8.89
C ALA A 26 -4.94 3.05 8.80
N PHE A 27 -3.87 2.92 9.58
CA PHE A 27 -2.98 1.74 9.58
C PHE A 27 -3.14 0.83 10.80
N SER A 28 -3.83 1.27 11.85
CA SER A 28 -3.93 0.56 13.13
C SER A 28 -5.30 -0.09 13.32
N SER A 29 -5.32 -1.06 14.23
CA SER A 29 -6.57 -1.66 14.72
C SER A 29 -7.32 -0.71 15.66
N LYS A 30 -8.60 -0.99 15.91
CA LYS A 30 -9.41 -0.22 16.84
C LYS A 30 -8.87 -0.21 18.28
N GLU A 31 -8.17 -1.27 18.69
CA GLU A 31 -7.58 -1.36 20.03
C GLU A 31 -6.32 -0.51 20.14
N GLU A 32 -5.47 -0.55 19.13
CA GLU A 32 -4.27 0.29 19.05
C GLU A 32 -4.63 1.77 18.99
N THR A 33 -5.65 2.13 18.20
CA THR A 33 -6.17 3.50 18.14
C THR A 33 -6.59 4.01 19.51
N LYS A 34 -7.33 3.22 20.29
CA LYS A 34 -7.74 3.60 21.65
C LYS A 34 -6.55 3.77 22.61
N ASN A 35 -5.50 2.99 22.42
CA ASN A 35 -4.29 3.14 23.24
C ASN A 35 -3.58 4.47 22.93
N ILE A 36 -3.50 4.84 21.66
CA ILE A 36 -2.93 6.13 21.25
C ILE A 36 -3.81 7.31 21.72
N GLU A 37 -5.14 7.18 21.71
CA GLU A 37 -6.03 8.20 22.29
C GLU A 37 -5.68 8.51 23.75
N LYS A 38 -5.46 7.48 24.56
CA LYS A 38 -5.05 7.65 25.95
C LYS A 38 -3.69 8.36 26.08
N LEU A 39 -2.75 8.04 25.20
CA LEU A 39 -1.44 8.70 25.19
C LEU A 39 -1.54 10.18 24.78
N TYR A 40 -2.45 10.53 23.87
CA TYR A 40 -2.76 11.92 23.53
C TYR A 40 -3.33 12.68 24.73
N GLU A 41 -4.23 12.06 25.51
CA GLU A 41 -4.76 12.63 26.73
C GLU A 41 -3.70 12.83 27.82
N GLN A 42 -2.70 11.93 27.88
CA GLN A 42 -1.56 12.00 28.80
C GLN A 42 -0.47 12.96 28.34
N GLY A 43 -0.57 13.52 27.11
CA GLY A 43 0.38 14.49 26.61
C GLY A 43 1.63 13.90 25.96
N ILE A 44 1.49 12.81 25.18
CA ILE A 44 2.60 12.19 24.46
C ILE A 44 3.46 13.20 23.70
N ALA A 45 4.78 13.05 23.73
CA ALA A 45 5.68 13.88 22.93
C ALA A 45 5.49 13.64 21.42
N TRP A 46 5.52 14.69 20.61
CA TRP A 46 5.38 14.57 19.15
C TRP A 46 6.45 13.68 18.51
N GLY A 47 7.66 13.67 19.05
CA GLY A 47 8.75 12.79 18.60
C GLY A 47 8.42 11.32 18.83
N GLU A 48 7.85 10.99 19.98
CA GLU A 48 7.43 9.63 20.33
C GLU A 48 6.26 9.17 19.47
N MET A 49 5.25 10.02 19.27
CA MET A 49 4.13 9.71 18.37
C MET A 49 4.60 9.43 16.95
N LYS A 50 5.54 10.23 16.42
CA LYS A 50 6.14 9.99 15.10
C LYS A 50 6.88 8.67 15.01
N LYS A 51 7.55 8.25 16.09
CA LYS A 51 8.26 6.97 16.18
C LYS A 51 7.27 5.81 16.16
N ILE A 52 6.23 5.87 16.96
CA ILE A 52 5.17 4.84 17.00
C ILE A 52 4.51 4.71 15.63
N LEU A 53 4.17 5.82 14.99
CA LEU A 53 3.59 5.83 13.65
C LEU A 53 4.53 5.21 12.62
N PHE A 54 5.82 5.55 12.68
CA PHE A 54 6.83 4.99 11.78
C PHE A 54 6.95 3.48 11.94
N GLU A 55 7.02 2.98 13.17
CA GLU A 55 7.12 1.55 13.46
C GLU A 55 5.87 0.81 12.95
N CYS A 56 4.67 1.31 13.24
CA CYS A 56 3.41 0.74 12.77
C CYS A 56 3.37 0.60 11.24
N ILE A 57 3.69 1.65 10.51
CA ILE A 57 3.70 1.64 9.04
C ILE A 57 4.83 0.76 8.51
N ASN A 58 6.02 0.86 9.10
CA ASN A 58 7.18 0.09 8.65
C ASN A 58 6.97 -1.41 8.77
N ASP A 59 6.38 -1.87 9.87
CA ASP A 59 6.11 -3.30 10.08
C ASP A 59 5.12 -3.86 9.06
N GLN A 60 4.09 -3.08 8.71
CA GLN A 60 3.13 -3.48 7.68
C GLN A 60 3.74 -3.48 6.27
N LEU A 61 4.62 -2.53 5.95
CA LEU A 61 5.22 -2.41 4.63
C LEU A 61 6.48 -3.28 4.44
N LYS A 62 7.11 -3.72 5.53
CA LYS A 62 8.35 -4.49 5.48
C LYS A 62 8.26 -5.74 4.59
N PRO A 63 7.23 -6.61 4.72
CA PRO A 63 7.14 -7.81 3.88
C PRO A 63 7.00 -7.49 2.39
N ALA A 64 6.22 -6.47 2.05
CA ALA A 64 6.04 -6.03 0.67
C ALA A 64 7.35 -5.44 0.10
N ARG A 65 8.08 -4.68 0.90
CA ARG A 65 9.38 -4.10 0.51
C ARG A 65 10.44 -5.17 0.27
N GLU A 66 10.50 -6.17 1.14
CA GLU A 66 11.43 -7.30 0.98
C GLU A 66 11.13 -8.07 -0.31
N LYS A 67 9.85 -8.37 -0.57
CA LYS A 67 9.42 -9.02 -1.81
C LYS A 67 9.73 -8.19 -3.06
N TYR A 68 9.54 -6.88 -2.99
CA TYR A 68 9.91 -5.95 -4.06
C TYR A 68 11.40 -6.00 -4.37
N GLN A 69 12.25 -5.99 -3.33
CA GLN A 69 13.71 -6.07 -3.50
C GLN A 69 14.15 -7.40 -4.14
N ILE A 70 13.53 -8.50 -3.76
CA ILE A 70 13.80 -9.80 -4.37
C ILE A 70 13.46 -9.78 -5.87
N LEU A 71 12.30 -9.26 -6.23
CA LEU A 71 11.84 -9.20 -7.61
C LEU A 71 12.71 -8.28 -8.47
N ILE A 72 13.10 -7.10 -7.96
CA ILE A 72 13.99 -6.17 -8.70
C ILE A 72 15.35 -6.80 -8.98
N ASN A 73 15.86 -7.59 -8.04
CA ASN A 73 17.14 -8.26 -8.20
C ASN A 73 17.06 -9.50 -9.13
N ASN A 74 15.85 -9.94 -9.47
CA ASN A 74 15.60 -11.12 -10.32
C ASN A 74 14.70 -10.77 -11.53
N PRO A 75 15.17 -9.99 -12.51
CA PRO A 75 14.36 -9.57 -13.67
C PRO A 75 13.77 -10.74 -14.45
N LYS A 76 14.49 -11.86 -14.53
CA LYS A 76 14.02 -13.09 -15.21
C LYS A 76 12.73 -13.65 -14.61
N GLU A 77 12.56 -13.55 -13.32
CA GLU A 77 11.34 -14.02 -12.64
C GLU A 77 10.14 -13.16 -13.06
N ILE A 78 10.33 -11.85 -13.14
CA ILE A 78 9.32 -10.91 -13.63
C ILE A 78 8.97 -11.20 -15.10
N GLU A 79 9.98 -11.42 -15.95
CA GLU A 79 9.78 -11.77 -17.37
C GLU A 79 8.98 -13.05 -17.52
N ASN A 80 9.29 -14.10 -16.75
CA ASN A 80 8.57 -15.36 -16.77
C ASN A 80 7.10 -15.21 -16.39
N GLU A 81 6.80 -14.42 -15.35
CA GLU A 81 5.43 -14.11 -14.95
C GLU A 81 4.68 -13.32 -16.02
N LEU A 82 5.33 -12.35 -16.66
CA LEU A 82 4.74 -11.62 -17.78
C LEU A 82 4.46 -12.50 -18.99
N ILE A 83 5.36 -13.41 -19.34
CA ILE A 83 5.18 -14.37 -20.43
C ILE A 83 4.02 -15.32 -20.10
N SER A 84 3.97 -15.84 -18.90
CA SER A 84 2.87 -16.69 -18.42
C SER A 84 1.52 -15.97 -18.47
N GLY A 85 1.47 -14.72 -17.98
CA GLY A 85 0.28 -13.88 -18.06
C GLY A 85 -0.15 -13.59 -19.50
N ALA A 86 0.79 -13.27 -20.38
CA ALA A 86 0.53 -13.05 -21.80
C ALA A 86 -0.01 -14.29 -22.52
N LYS A 87 0.48 -15.48 -22.14
CA LYS A 87 -0.04 -16.76 -22.68
C LYS A 87 -1.50 -16.95 -22.31
N ARG A 88 -1.85 -16.81 -21.03
CA ARG A 88 -3.24 -16.90 -20.55
C ARG A 88 -4.17 -15.88 -21.24
N ALA A 89 -3.71 -14.65 -21.40
CA ALA A 89 -4.47 -13.63 -22.09
C ALA A 89 -4.70 -13.98 -23.58
N ARG A 90 -3.71 -14.55 -24.26
CA ARG A 90 -3.83 -14.99 -25.66
C ARG A 90 -4.77 -16.17 -25.85
N GLU A 91 -4.84 -17.08 -24.88
CA GLU A 91 -5.79 -18.21 -24.91
C GLU A 91 -7.25 -17.73 -25.00
N ILE A 92 -7.55 -16.57 -24.42
CA ILE A 92 -8.88 -15.95 -24.47
C ILE A 92 -9.01 -15.04 -25.69
N SER A 93 -8.01 -14.18 -25.93
CA SER A 93 -8.12 -13.11 -26.94
C SER A 93 -8.02 -13.61 -28.37
N ILE A 94 -7.23 -14.66 -28.65
CA ILE A 94 -7.07 -15.16 -30.03
C ILE A 94 -8.38 -15.73 -30.57
N PRO A 95 -9.08 -16.66 -29.90
CA PRO A 95 -10.36 -17.18 -30.38
C PRO A 95 -11.42 -16.08 -30.52
N TYR A 96 -11.46 -15.13 -29.60
CA TYR A 96 -12.39 -14.00 -29.64
C TYR A 96 -12.12 -13.08 -30.84
N MET A 97 -10.88 -12.76 -31.11
CA MET A 97 -10.49 -11.97 -32.28
C MET A 97 -10.73 -12.69 -33.59
N GLU A 98 -10.61 -14.02 -33.64
CA GLU A 98 -10.96 -14.81 -34.82
C GLU A 98 -12.46 -14.75 -35.13
N GLN A 99 -13.31 -14.82 -34.10
CA GLN A 99 -14.76 -14.62 -34.25
C GLN A 99 -15.09 -13.24 -34.83
N ILE A 100 -14.49 -12.18 -34.27
CA ILE A 100 -14.70 -10.80 -34.74
C ILE A 100 -14.24 -10.66 -36.20
N ARG A 101 -13.07 -11.13 -36.54
CA ARG A 101 -12.53 -11.09 -37.91
C ARG A 101 -13.42 -11.82 -38.89
N SER A 102 -13.91 -12.99 -38.51
CA SER A 102 -14.85 -13.76 -39.33
C SER A 102 -16.17 -13.02 -39.56
N ALA A 103 -16.71 -12.40 -38.51
CA ALA A 103 -17.97 -11.65 -38.58
C ALA A 103 -17.90 -10.43 -39.54
N VAL A 104 -16.73 -9.77 -39.58
CA VAL A 104 -16.51 -8.62 -40.49
C VAL A 104 -15.90 -8.99 -41.83
N GLY A 105 -15.79 -10.30 -42.15
CA GLY A 105 -15.31 -10.78 -43.45
C GLY A 105 -13.79 -10.77 -43.63
N ILE A 106 -13.00 -10.53 -42.58
CA ILE A 106 -11.53 -10.61 -42.62
C ILE A 106 -11.10 -12.06 -42.53
N ARG A 107 -10.54 -12.60 -43.61
CA ARG A 107 -10.00 -13.99 -43.64
C ARG A 107 -8.48 -13.95 -43.59
N LYS A 108 -7.87 -15.01 -43.02
CA LYS A 108 -6.44 -15.26 -43.24
C LYS A 108 -6.23 -15.51 -44.74
N LEU A 109 -5.34 -14.73 -45.31
CA LEU A 109 -4.81 -15.08 -46.64
C LEU A 109 -3.89 -16.29 -46.43
N CYS A 110 -4.08 -17.31 -47.27
CA CYS A 110 -3.28 -18.54 -47.24
C CYS A 110 -1.82 -18.26 -47.48
#